data_834b69975ee91c1f9d21742f8ca99aca
#
_entry.id   834b69975ee91c1f9d21742f8ca99aca
#
_cell.length_a   1.000
_cell.length_b   1.000
_cell.length_c   1.000
_cell.angle_alpha   90.00
_cell.angle_beta   90.00
_cell.angle_gamma   90.00
#
_symmetry.space_group_name_H-M   'P 1'
#
loop_
_entity.id
_entity.type
_entity.pdbx_description
1 polymer ?
#
loop_
_entity_poly.entity_id
_entity_poly.type
_entity_poly.pdbx_seq_one_letter_code
_entity_poly.pdbx_strand_id
1 'polypeptide(L)'
;GGTGPVLVAGDGWSLPASPRRQHAAVVRHASRVSLPFPEPAIAVSSRAEVFLGYLDYFRSRLVSKLEALPGGELRRSRLPSGWTPIELLKHLAHDELRWLEWRFEGRPVADPWGEDRDGRWYVAPGETLEELVAALHAQAARSRAVVESHDLADMGQPGDGWDTAGPAALERVLLHLVQEYARHVGHLDIVSELADGQIGE
;
A
#
# COMPACT_ATOMS: atom_id res chain seq x y z
N GLY A 1 -27.19 73.83 -43.29
CA GLY A 1 -26.20 72.90 -43.59
C GLY A 1 -26.04 71.83 -42.47
N GLY A 2 -26.56 70.70 -42.62
CA GLY A 2 -26.32 69.59 -41.70
C GLY A 2 -26.23 68.28 -42.49
N THR A 3 -25.06 67.80 -42.62
CA THR A 3 -24.77 66.50 -43.23
C THR A 3 -24.77 65.45 -42.16
N GLY A 4 -25.71 64.48 -42.20
CA GLY A 4 -25.74 63.30 -41.37
C GLY A 4 -24.74 62.22 -41.89
N PRO A 5 -24.20 61.38 -41.01
CA PRO A 5 -23.28 60.40 -41.44
C PRO A 5 -23.96 59.11 -41.99
N VAL A 6 -23.33 58.54 -43.01
CA VAL A 6 -23.69 57.34 -43.73
C VAL A 6 -23.29 56.14 -42.84
N LEU A 7 -24.23 55.21 -42.62
CA LEU A 7 -23.93 53.84 -41.96
C LEU A 7 -23.28 52.98 -43.03
N VAL A 8 -22.05 52.53 -42.73
CA VAL A 8 -21.33 51.45 -43.43
C VAL A 8 -21.62 50.16 -42.73
N ALA A 9 -22.14 49.14 -43.44
CA ALA A 9 -22.39 47.80 -42.96
C ALA A 9 -21.05 47.10 -42.71
N GLY A 10 -20.87 46.58 -41.47
CA GLY A 10 -19.68 45.84 -41.04
C GLY A 10 -19.75 44.42 -41.49
N ASP A 11 -18.61 43.95 -41.94
CA ASP A 11 -18.32 42.59 -42.40
C ASP A 11 -18.51 41.54 -41.32
N GLY A 12 -19.13 40.42 -41.73
CA GLY A 12 -19.38 39.29 -40.86
C GLY A 12 -18.11 38.59 -40.39
N TRP A 13 -17.94 38.52 -39.10
CA TRP A 13 -16.93 37.69 -38.47
C TRP A 13 -17.40 36.24 -38.42
N SER A 14 -16.83 35.36 -39.27
CA SER A 14 -16.98 33.91 -39.17
C SER A 14 -16.04 33.40 -38.09
N LEU A 15 -16.60 32.79 -37.05
CA LEU A 15 -15.85 32.09 -36.02
C LEU A 15 -15.28 30.79 -36.59
N PRO A 16 -14.00 30.45 -36.31
CA PRO A 16 -13.43 29.18 -36.72
C PRO A 16 -14.06 28.01 -35.92
N ALA A 17 -14.36 26.92 -36.64
CA ALA A 17 -14.90 25.71 -36.07
C ALA A 17 -13.97 25.14 -34.97
N SER A 18 -14.54 24.91 -33.80
CA SER A 18 -13.86 24.25 -32.68
C SER A 18 -13.38 22.84 -33.07
N PRO A 19 -12.15 22.46 -32.75
CA PRO A 19 -11.69 21.09 -32.96
C PRO A 19 -12.50 20.13 -32.10
N ARG A 20 -13.02 19.07 -32.73
CA ARG A 20 -13.69 17.96 -32.05
C ARG A 20 -12.76 17.43 -30.97
N ARG A 21 -13.17 17.52 -29.70
CA ARG A 21 -12.55 16.85 -28.58
C ARG A 21 -12.61 15.35 -28.87
N GLN A 22 -11.44 14.74 -29.15
CA GLN A 22 -11.28 13.30 -29.10
C GLN A 22 -11.58 12.88 -27.65
N HIS A 23 -12.60 12.05 -27.49
CA HIS A 23 -12.90 11.41 -26.21
C HIS A 23 -11.74 10.45 -25.95
N ALA A 24 -10.79 10.87 -25.09
CA ALA A 24 -9.89 9.94 -24.46
C ALA A 24 -10.77 8.93 -23.71
N ALA A 25 -10.64 7.66 -24.05
CA ALA A 25 -11.28 6.58 -23.34
C ALA A 25 -10.79 6.65 -21.90
N VAL A 26 -11.67 7.08 -20.98
CA VAL A 26 -11.45 6.96 -19.55
C VAL A 26 -11.44 5.47 -19.28
N VAL A 27 -10.24 4.90 -19.12
CA VAL A 27 -10.07 3.58 -18.55
C VAL A 27 -10.68 3.68 -17.14
N ARG A 28 -11.90 3.18 -17.01
CA ARG A 28 -12.52 3.00 -15.70
C ARG A 28 -11.70 1.95 -14.97
N HIS A 29 -10.82 2.40 -14.11
CA HIS A 29 -10.28 1.53 -13.06
C HIS A 29 -11.51 0.98 -12.33
N ALA A 30 -11.68 -0.33 -12.39
CA ALA A 30 -12.67 -1.02 -11.56
C ALA A 30 -12.37 -0.56 -10.13
N SER A 31 -13.33 0.11 -9.51
CA SER A 31 -13.23 0.53 -8.10
C SER A 31 -12.94 -0.74 -7.30
N ARG A 32 -11.70 -0.94 -6.88
CA ARG A 32 -11.36 -1.99 -5.94
C ARG A 32 -12.09 -1.63 -4.66
N VAL A 33 -13.07 -2.43 -4.31
CA VAL A 33 -13.83 -2.27 -3.07
C VAL A 33 -12.84 -2.47 -1.94
N SER A 34 -12.57 -1.41 -1.18
CA SER A 34 -11.80 -1.51 0.06
C SER A 34 -12.52 -2.48 0.99
N LEU A 35 -11.76 -3.40 1.60
CA LEU A 35 -12.33 -4.30 2.59
C LEU A 35 -12.88 -3.49 3.77
N PRO A 36 -14.07 -3.86 4.31
CA PRO A 36 -14.58 -3.20 5.51
C PRO A 36 -13.64 -3.47 6.70
N PHE A 37 -13.61 -2.55 7.65
CA PHE A 37 -12.88 -2.77 8.90
C PHE A 37 -13.41 -4.04 9.60
N PRO A 38 -12.53 -4.93 10.11
CA PRO A 38 -12.94 -6.14 10.81
C PRO A 38 -13.47 -5.81 12.21
N GLU A 39 -14.71 -5.35 12.29
CA GLU A 39 -15.37 -4.96 13.52
C GLU A 39 -15.40 -6.10 14.56
N PRO A 40 -15.20 -5.82 15.85
CA PRO A 40 -15.18 -6.84 16.90
C PRO A 40 -16.47 -7.67 17.01
N ALA A 41 -17.59 -7.13 16.53
CA ALA A 41 -18.89 -7.79 16.53
C ALA A 41 -19.09 -8.77 15.35
N ILE A 42 -18.20 -8.76 14.36
CA ILE A 42 -18.28 -9.69 13.23
C ILE A 42 -17.82 -11.07 13.69
N ALA A 43 -18.72 -12.05 13.56
CA ALA A 43 -18.40 -13.42 13.89
C ALA A 43 -17.35 -13.97 12.92
N VAL A 44 -16.33 -14.64 13.46
CA VAL A 44 -15.29 -15.36 12.70
C VAL A 44 -15.23 -16.81 13.19
N SER A 45 -14.73 -17.73 12.37
CA SER A 45 -14.73 -19.15 12.69
C SER A 45 -13.61 -19.53 13.66
N SER A 46 -12.54 -18.74 13.73
CA SER A 46 -11.39 -19.01 14.59
C SER A 46 -10.62 -17.74 14.98
N ARG A 47 -9.75 -17.85 16.01
CA ARG A 47 -8.82 -16.77 16.37
C ARG A 47 -7.82 -16.46 15.25
N ALA A 48 -7.40 -17.46 14.48
CA ALA A 48 -6.52 -17.26 13.34
C ALA A 48 -7.18 -16.36 12.28
N GLU A 49 -8.47 -16.53 12.03
CA GLU A 49 -9.20 -15.66 11.11
C GLU A 49 -9.34 -14.22 11.59
N VAL A 50 -9.32 -13.96 12.91
CA VAL A 50 -9.23 -12.59 13.42
C VAL A 50 -7.95 -11.93 12.92
N PHE A 51 -6.80 -12.56 13.10
CA PHE A 51 -5.50 -12.01 12.65
C PHE A 51 -5.45 -11.84 11.14
N LEU A 52 -5.88 -12.87 10.39
CA LEU A 52 -5.91 -12.81 8.93
C LEU A 52 -6.82 -11.68 8.41
N GLY A 53 -7.98 -11.49 9.03
CA GLY A 53 -8.91 -10.42 8.68
C GLY A 53 -8.30 -9.03 8.89
N TYR A 54 -7.60 -8.79 10.00
CA TYR A 54 -6.91 -7.53 10.23
C TYR A 54 -5.75 -7.31 9.25
N LEU A 55 -4.95 -8.34 8.97
CA LEU A 55 -3.86 -8.24 8.01
C LEU A 55 -4.39 -7.95 6.59
N ASP A 56 -5.44 -8.64 6.15
CA ASP A 56 -6.05 -8.40 4.84
C ASP A 56 -6.63 -6.99 4.74
N TYR A 57 -7.28 -6.51 5.80
CA TYR A 57 -7.77 -5.13 5.87
C TYR A 57 -6.64 -4.12 5.71
N PHE A 58 -5.58 -4.23 6.51
CA PHE A 58 -4.47 -3.30 6.45
C PHE A 58 -3.71 -3.35 5.12
N ARG A 59 -3.51 -4.54 4.52
CA ARG A 59 -2.94 -4.67 3.17
C ARG A 59 -3.79 -3.95 2.13
N SER A 60 -5.11 -4.11 2.20
CA SER A 60 -6.06 -3.43 1.31
C SER A 60 -5.98 -1.91 1.48
N ARG A 61 -5.94 -1.42 2.72
CA ARG A 61 -5.81 0.03 3.01
C ARG A 61 -4.48 0.58 2.51
N LEU A 62 -3.37 -0.12 2.77
CA LEU A 62 -2.04 0.24 2.29
C LEU A 62 -2.04 0.42 0.77
N VAL A 63 -2.48 -0.60 0.02
CA VAL A 63 -2.50 -0.56 -1.45
C VAL A 63 -3.40 0.55 -1.98
N SER A 64 -4.63 0.68 -1.44
CA SER A 64 -5.58 1.72 -1.88
C SER A 64 -5.02 3.13 -1.69
N LYS A 65 -4.33 3.41 -0.56
CA LYS A 65 -3.71 4.71 -0.31
C LYS A 65 -2.55 4.98 -1.26
N LEU A 66 -1.69 4.00 -1.49
CA LEU A 66 -0.56 4.16 -2.42
C LEU A 66 -1.03 4.38 -3.87
N GLU A 67 -2.08 3.68 -4.30
CA GLU A 67 -2.67 3.86 -5.64
C GLU A 67 -3.35 5.23 -5.79
N ALA A 68 -3.84 5.83 -4.71
CA ALA A 68 -4.47 7.16 -4.71
C ALA A 68 -3.45 8.31 -4.71
N LEU A 69 -2.23 8.09 -4.21
CA LEU A 69 -1.20 9.13 -4.15
C LEU A 69 -0.78 9.56 -5.57
N PRO A 70 -0.55 10.87 -5.78
CA PRO A 70 0.09 11.35 -7.00
C PRO A 70 1.44 10.66 -7.20
N GLY A 71 1.76 10.24 -8.44
CA GLY A 71 2.94 9.42 -8.73
C GLY A 71 4.28 9.99 -8.22
N GLY A 72 4.41 11.31 -8.16
CA GLY A 72 5.59 11.99 -7.59
C GLY A 72 5.72 11.84 -6.08
N GLU A 73 4.62 11.58 -5.35
CA GLU A 73 4.61 11.44 -3.91
C GLU A 73 5.02 10.03 -3.44
N LEU A 74 4.84 9.02 -4.26
CA LEU A 74 5.24 7.64 -3.92
C LEU A 74 6.71 7.51 -3.52
N ARG A 75 7.58 8.30 -4.14
CA ARG A 75 9.04 8.30 -3.89
C ARG A 75 9.54 9.55 -3.20
N ARG A 76 8.64 10.33 -2.61
CA ARG A 76 8.97 11.55 -1.89
C ARG A 76 8.77 11.36 -0.40
N SER A 77 9.80 11.61 0.39
CA SER A 77 9.65 11.69 1.83
C SER A 77 9.04 13.04 2.25
N ARG A 78 8.02 12.98 3.11
CA ARG A 78 7.39 14.13 3.75
C ARG A 78 7.82 14.30 5.20
N LEU A 79 8.58 13.34 5.72
CA LEU A 79 8.97 13.28 7.13
C LEU A 79 10.49 13.38 7.30
N PRO A 80 10.97 13.93 8.45
CA PRO A 80 12.41 14.01 8.75
C PRO A 80 13.10 12.64 8.80
N SER A 81 12.37 11.56 9.08
CA SER A 81 12.88 10.18 9.08
C SER A 81 13.31 9.69 7.68
N GLY A 82 12.82 10.33 6.62
CA GLY A 82 13.33 10.18 5.26
C GLY A 82 12.74 9.02 4.45
N TRP A 83 11.90 8.11 5.02
CA TRP A 83 11.27 7.04 4.26
C TRP A 83 10.18 7.57 3.29
N THR A 84 9.90 6.80 2.27
CA THR A 84 8.91 7.12 1.24
C THR A 84 7.75 6.12 1.24
N PRO A 85 6.55 6.48 0.75
CA PRO A 85 5.40 5.59 0.69
C PRO A 85 5.68 4.23 0.03
N ILE A 86 6.42 4.22 -1.07
CA ILE A 86 6.74 2.98 -1.79
C ILE A 86 7.72 2.08 -1.02
N GLU A 87 8.63 2.67 -0.23
CA GLU A 87 9.55 1.93 0.65
C GLU A 87 8.79 1.26 1.80
N LEU A 88 7.77 1.92 2.33
CA LEU A 88 6.90 1.35 3.36
C LEU A 88 6.18 0.08 2.86
N LEU A 89 5.68 0.08 1.62
CA LEU A 89 5.07 -1.10 1.00
C LEU A 89 6.05 -2.28 0.97
N LYS A 90 7.27 -2.04 0.49
CA LYS A 90 8.29 -3.07 0.39
C LYS A 90 8.70 -3.59 1.78
N HIS A 91 8.84 -2.68 2.75
CA HIS A 91 9.12 -3.03 4.14
C HIS A 91 8.08 -3.99 4.72
N LEU A 92 6.79 -3.69 4.60
CA LEU A 92 5.73 -4.56 5.15
C LEU A 92 5.66 -5.92 4.47
N ALA A 93 5.93 -6.01 3.16
CA ALA A 93 6.01 -7.29 2.47
C ALA A 93 7.20 -8.14 2.98
N HIS A 94 8.36 -7.52 3.20
CA HIS A 94 9.53 -8.20 3.77
C HIS A 94 9.35 -8.54 5.24
N ASP A 95 8.56 -7.76 5.98
CA ASP A 95 8.25 -8.05 7.38
C ASP A 95 7.47 -9.36 7.52
N GLU A 96 6.46 -9.58 6.67
CA GLU A 96 5.75 -10.86 6.63
C GLU A 96 6.67 -12.03 6.27
N LEU A 97 7.50 -11.86 5.24
CA LEU A 97 8.49 -12.84 4.81
C LEU A 97 9.42 -13.23 5.95
N ARG A 98 9.98 -12.23 6.66
CA ARG A 98 10.89 -12.45 7.78
C ARG A 98 10.23 -13.18 8.94
N TRP A 99 9.05 -12.73 9.35
CA TRP A 99 8.42 -13.28 10.54
C TRP A 99 7.80 -14.65 10.32
N LEU A 100 7.18 -14.91 9.18
CA LEU A 100 6.46 -16.15 8.94
C LEU A 100 7.31 -17.21 8.25
N GLU A 101 8.02 -16.88 7.17
CA GLU A 101 8.78 -17.88 6.44
C GLU A 101 10.18 -18.09 7.04
N TRP A 102 10.95 -17.00 7.21
CA TRP A 102 12.33 -17.11 7.65
C TRP A 102 12.45 -17.48 9.14
N ARG A 103 11.71 -16.79 10.00
CA ARG A 103 11.77 -17.03 11.46
C ARG A 103 10.89 -18.18 11.88
N PHE A 104 9.58 -18.07 11.66
CA PHE A 104 8.64 -19.05 12.20
C PHE A 104 8.81 -20.44 11.56
N GLU A 105 8.82 -20.54 10.23
CA GLU A 105 9.01 -21.83 9.55
C GLU A 105 10.48 -22.25 9.39
N GLY A 106 11.46 -21.36 9.66
CA GLY A 106 12.88 -21.66 9.48
C GLY A 106 13.28 -21.88 8.02
N ARG A 107 12.49 -21.38 7.06
CA ARG A 107 12.78 -21.55 5.64
C ARG A 107 14.01 -20.74 5.23
N PRO A 108 14.87 -21.28 4.35
CA PRO A 108 15.97 -20.49 3.79
C PRO A 108 15.39 -19.37 2.92
N VAL A 109 15.68 -18.12 3.26
CA VAL A 109 15.35 -16.93 2.51
C VAL A 109 16.65 -16.28 2.03
N ALA A 110 16.78 -16.07 0.72
CA ALA A 110 18.02 -15.57 0.13
C ALA A 110 18.39 -14.15 0.60
N ASP A 111 17.39 -13.29 0.76
CA ASP A 111 17.56 -11.91 1.20
C ASP A 111 16.38 -11.48 2.08
N PRO A 112 16.39 -11.81 3.37
CA PRO A 112 15.31 -11.45 4.28
C PRO A 112 15.23 -9.94 4.55
N TRP A 113 16.28 -9.18 4.19
CA TRP A 113 16.40 -7.73 4.36
C TRP A 113 16.47 -6.97 3.03
N GLY A 114 15.92 -7.53 1.96
CA GLY A 114 15.99 -6.96 0.62
C GLY A 114 15.35 -5.59 0.44
N GLU A 115 14.67 -5.08 1.45
CA GLU A 115 14.18 -3.70 1.52
C GLU A 115 15.12 -2.75 2.26
N ASP A 116 16.24 -3.23 2.83
CA ASP A 116 17.22 -2.39 3.55
C ASP A 116 18.47 -2.16 2.71
N ARG A 117 18.99 -0.93 2.78
CA ARG A 117 20.30 -0.55 2.29
C ARG A 117 20.93 0.44 3.26
N ASP A 118 22.04 0.05 3.85
CA ASP A 118 22.79 0.88 4.80
C ASP A 118 21.94 1.35 6.01
N GLY A 119 21.05 0.47 6.51
CA GLY A 119 20.17 0.74 7.65
C GLY A 119 18.97 1.64 7.31
N ARG A 120 18.61 1.74 6.02
CA ARG A 120 17.45 2.50 5.54
C ARG A 120 16.62 1.68 4.58
N TRP A 121 15.31 1.87 4.63
CA TRP A 121 14.45 1.26 3.62
C TRP A 121 14.82 1.75 2.23
N TYR A 122 14.75 0.86 1.28
CA TYR A 122 15.19 1.10 -0.08
C TYR A 122 14.33 0.39 -1.12
N VAL A 123 13.93 1.15 -2.12
CA VAL A 123 13.31 0.65 -3.35
C VAL A 123 14.14 1.11 -4.53
N ALA A 124 14.61 0.18 -5.36
CA ALA A 124 15.42 0.51 -6.53
C ALA A 124 14.62 1.39 -7.53
N PRO A 125 15.30 2.26 -8.29
CA PRO A 125 14.62 3.16 -9.24
C PRO A 125 13.75 2.44 -10.28
N GLY A 126 14.09 1.19 -10.62
CA GLY A 126 13.36 0.38 -11.59
C GLY A 126 12.20 -0.43 -11.02
N GLU A 127 12.07 -0.57 -9.70
CA GLU A 127 10.94 -1.29 -9.08
C GLU A 127 9.69 -0.42 -9.14
N THR A 128 8.61 -0.93 -9.69
CA THR A 128 7.34 -0.19 -9.85
C THR A 128 6.38 -0.47 -8.70
N LEU A 129 5.39 0.42 -8.49
CA LEU A 129 4.31 0.18 -7.52
C LEU A 129 3.56 -1.11 -7.85
N GLU A 130 3.27 -1.36 -9.12
CA GLU A 130 2.54 -2.55 -9.56
C GLU A 130 3.29 -3.84 -9.20
N GLU A 131 4.61 -3.90 -9.45
CA GLU A 131 5.45 -5.05 -9.09
C GLU A 131 5.48 -5.29 -7.58
N LEU A 132 5.63 -4.23 -6.78
CA LEU A 132 5.66 -4.33 -5.32
C LEU A 132 4.30 -4.71 -4.73
N VAL A 133 3.19 -4.23 -5.30
CA VAL A 133 1.83 -4.67 -4.92
C VAL A 133 1.62 -6.14 -5.26
N ALA A 134 2.06 -6.59 -6.42
CA ALA A 134 2.01 -8.01 -6.79
C ALA A 134 2.84 -8.88 -5.84
N ALA A 135 4.04 -8.41 -5.45
CA ALA A 135 4.89 -9.08 -4.47
C ALA A 135 4.23 -9.17 -3.09
N LEU A 136 3.58 -8.08 -2.61
CA LEU A 136 2.81 -8.08 -1.37
C LEU A 136 1.67 -9.10 -1.41
N HIS A 137 0.89 -9.16 -2.49
CA HIS A 137 -0.20 -10.12 -2.63
C HIS A 137 0.30 -11.57 -2.65
N ALA A 138 1.42 -11.82 -3.34
CA ALA A 138 2.05 -13.14 -3.34
C ALA A 138 2.54 -13.52 -1.94
N GLN A 139 3.12 -12.56 -1.20
CA GLN A 139 3.54 -12.76 0.18
C GLN A 139 2.34 -13.03 1.09
N ALA A 140 1.26 -12.26 0.98
CA ALA A 140 0.04 -12.46 1.73
C ALA A 140 -0.56 -13.88 1.56
N ALA A 141 -0.51 -14.42 0.34
CA ALA A 141 -0.96 -15.79 0.08
C ALA A 141 -0.07 -16.83 0.79
N ARG A 142 1.26 -16.64 0.80
CA ARG A 142 2.19 -17.52 1.54
C ARG A 142 1.97 -17.39 3.04
N SER A 143 1.83 -16.18 3.56
CA SER A 143 1.54 -15.91 4.97
C SER A 143 0.26 -16.61 5.43
N ARG A 144 -0.79 -16.55 4.62
CA ARG A 144 -2.05 -17.26 4.89
C ARG A 144 -1.83 -18.76 4.95
N ALA A 145 -1.09 -19.34 4.00
CA ALA A 145 -0.80 -20.78 3.99
C ALA A 145 -0.03 -21.23 5.24
N VAL A 146 0.90 -20.42 5.75
CA VAL A 146 1.57 -20.69 7.04
C VAL A 146 0.55 -20.73 8.18
N VAL A 147 -0.33 -19.73 8.27
CA VAL A 147 -1.33 -19.64 9.34
C VAL A 147 -2.32 -20.81 9.29
N GLU A 148 -2.73 -21.24 8.10
CA GLU A 148 -3.69 -22.34 7.89
C GLU A 148 -3.08 -23.72 8.16
N SER A 149 -1.74 -23.84 8.13
CA SER A 149 -1.04 -25.10 8.34
C SER A 149 -0.53 -25.33 9.76
N HIS A 150 -0.72 -24.39 10.68
CA HIS A 150 -0.22 -24.44 12.04
C HIS A 150 -1.27 -24.03 13.07
N ASP A 151 -1.10 -24.54 14.30
CA ASP A 151 -1.84 -24.03 15.45
C ASP A 151 -1.23 -22.71 15.96
N LEU A 152 -2.06 -21.81 16.48
CA LEU A 152 -1.59 -20.52 17.02
C LEU A 152 -0.58 -20.67 18.19
N ALA A 153 -0.61 -21.79 18.87
CA ALA A 153 0.31 -22.13 19.96
C ALA A 153 1.63 -22.73 19.48
N ASP A 154 1.74 -23.12 18.20
CA ASP A 154 2.97 -23.71 17.68
C ASP A 154 4.12 -22.73 17.79
N MET A 155 5.27 -23.25 18.21
CA MET A 155 6.50 -22.47 18.33
C MET A 155 7.25 -22.45 17.00
N GLY A 156 7.81 -21.30 16.67
CA GLY A 156 8.67 -21.18 15.49
C GLY A 156 9.89 -22.09 15.57
N GLN A 157 10.48 -22.38 14.40
CA GLN A 157 11.69 -23.21 14.33
C GLN A 157 12.89 -22.47 14.91
N PRO A 158 13.77 -23.16 15.67
CA PRO A 158 15.05 -22.58 16.08
C PRO A 158 15.91 -22.17 14.88
N GLY A 159 16.59 -21.04 14.96
CA GLY A 159 17.46 -20.57 13.87
C GLY A 159 17.99 -19.15 14.12
N ASP A 160 18.84 -18.71 13.21
CA ASP A 160 19.55 -17.42 13.30
C ASP A 160 18.63 -16.19 13.11
N GLY A 161 17.39 -16.41 12.69
CA GLY A 161 16.39 -15.34 12.52
C GLY A 161 15.87 -14.75 13.82
N TRP A 162 16.03 -15.46 14.95
CA TRP A 162 15.57 -15.03 16.27
C TRP A 162 16.68 -14.29 17.03
N ASP A 163 16.25 -13.42 17.93
CA ASP A 163 17.15 -12.81 18.91
C ASP A 163 17.46 -13.79 20.08
N THR A 164 18.09 -13.29 21.11
CA THR A 164 18.46 -14.08 22.30
C THR A 164 17.27 -14.65 23.07
N ALA A 165 16.05 -14.17 22.83
CA ALA A 165 14.84 -14.67 23.48
C ALA A 165 14.35 -16.00 22.85
N GLY A 166 14.84 -16.34 21.65
CA GLY A 166 14.48 -17.55 20.93
C GLY A 166 13.12 -17.49 20.23
N PRO A 167 12.63 -18.65 19.72
CA PRO A 167 11.39 -18.71 18.95
C PRO A 167 10.15 -18.25 19.72
N ALA A 168 9.23 -17.62 19.00
CA ALA A 168 7.92 -17.20 19.50
C ALA A 168 6.81 -18.09 18.95
N ALA A 169 5.68 -18.18 19.67
CA ALA A 169 4.48 -18.83 19.18
C ALA A 169 3.88 -18.03 17.99
N LEU A 170 3.22 -18.74 17.07
CA LEU A 170 2.59 -18.15 15.88
C LEU A 170 1.66 -16.98 16.23
N GLU A 171 0.86 -17.12 17.28
CA GLU A 171 -0.02 -16.04 17.74
C GLU A 171 0.72 -14.75 18.05
N ARG A 172 1.88 -14.84 18.68
CA ARG A 172 2.70 -13.67 19.00
C ARG A 172 3.30 -13.04 17.75
N VAL A 173 3.69 -13.86 16.78
CA VAL A 173 4.18 -13.41 15.48
C VAL A 173 3.05 -12.66 14.75
N LEU A 174 1.85 -13.20 14.71
CA LEU A 174 0.70 -12.57 14.07
C LEU A 174 0.30 -11.26 14.75
N LEU A 175 0.29 -11.22 16.08
CA LEU A 175 0.03 -9.98 16.82
C LEU A 175 1.05 -8.91 16.51
N HIS A 176 2.34 -9.29 16.41
CA HIS A 176 3.40 -8.36 16.00
C HIS A 176 3.16 -7.81 14.60
N LEU A 177 2.83 -8.67 13.62
CA LEU A 177 2.54 -8.24 12.26
C LEU A 177 1.32 -7.30 12.19
N VAL A 178 0.23 -7.59 12.91
CA VAL A 178 -0.94 -6.69 12.99
C VAL A 178 -0.52 -5.33 13.58
N GLN A 179 0.33 -5.31 14.61
CA GLN A 179 0.85 -4.09 15.20
C GLN A 179 1.71 -3.28 14.21
N GLU A 180 2.59 -3.94 13.46
CA GLU A 180 3.43 -3.31 12.44
C GLU A 180 2.56 -2.69 11.33
N TYR A 181 1.60 -3.45 10.80
CA TYR A 181 0.68 -2.94 9.81
C TYR A 181 -0.15 -1.75 10.31
N ALA A 182 -0.77 -1.87 11.49
CA ALA A 182 -1.59 -0.79 12.07
C ALA A 182 -0.77 0.49 12.25
N ARG A 183 0.45 0.36 12.80
CA ARG A 183 1.37 1.47 13.01
C ARG A 183 1.77 2.14 11.69
N HIS A 184 2.16 1.34 10.70
CA HIS A 184 2.70 1.85 9.45
C HIS A 184 1.62 2.37 8.50
N VAL A 185 0.42 1.79 8.47
CA VAL A 185 -0.73 2.35 7.75
C VAL A 185 -1.15 3.68 8.36
N GLY A 186 -1.16 3.81 9.71
CA GLY A 186 -1.38 5.09 10.38
C GLY A 186 -0.31 6.16 10.05
N HIS A 187 0.96 5.78 9.89
CA HIS A 187 1.99 6.70 9.37
C HIS A 187 1.70 7.13 7.94
N LEU A 188 1.25 6.20 7.09
CA LEU A 188 0.89 6.51 5.71
C LEU A 188 -0.34 7.43 5.64
N ASP A 189 -1.29 7.33 6.57
CA ASP A 189 -2.43 8.25 6.67
C ASP A 189 -1.94 9.69 6.80
N ILE A 190 -1.02 9.94 7.74
CA ILE A 190 -0.43 11.27 7.93
C ILE A 190 0.31 11.75 6.70
N VAL A 191 1.09 10.88 6.06
CA VAL A 191 1.83 11.24 4.84
C VAL A 191 0.90 11.55 3.67
N SER A 192 -0.20 10.80 3.51
CA SER A 192 -1.21 11.07 2.50
C SER A 192 -1.90 12.42 2.73
N GLU A 193 -2.29 12.71 3.96
CA GLU A 193 -2.88 14.02 4.31
C GLU A 193 -1.93 15.18 4.00
N LEU A 194 -0.64 15.04 4.29
CA LEU A 194 0.39 16.03 3.95
C LEU A 194 0.65 16.16 2.44
N ALA A 195 0.34 15.12 1.66
CA ALA A 195 0.59 15.08 0.22
C ALA A 195 -0.56 15.67 -0.61
N ASP A 196 -1.80 15.33 -0.30
CA ASP A 196 -2.99 15.64 -1.09
C ASP A 196 -4.18 16.18 -0.27
N GLY A 197 -4.05 16.27 1.06
CA GLY A 197 -5.09 16.75 1.97
C GLY A 197 -6.21 15.73 2.23
N GLN A 198 -6.08 14.48 1.77
CA GLN A 198 -7.08 13.44 2.03
C GLN A 198 -6.91 12.88 3.44
N ILE A 199 -7.98 13.02 4.24
CA ILE A 199 -8.00 12.50 5.60
C ILE A 199 -8.03 10.96 5.55
N GLY A 200 -7.16 10.34 6.35
CA GLY A 200 -7.12 8.88 6.49
C GLY A 200 -8.27 8.35 7.35
N GLU A 201 -8.87 7.25 6.94
CA GLU A 201 -9.63 6.31 7.77
C GLU A 201 -9.32 4.89 7.33
#